data_5e1993a0c3845a8756cbec7624c3f105
#
_entry.id   5e1993a0c3845a8756cbec7624c3f105
#
_cell.length_a   1.000
_cell.length_b   1.000
_cell.length_c   1.000
_cell.angle_alpha   90.00
_cell.angle_beta   90.00
_cell.angle_gamma   90.00
#
_symmetry.space_group_name_H-M   'P 1'
#
loop_
_entity.id
_entity.type
_entity.pdbx_description
1 polymer ?
#
loop_
_entity_poly.entity_id
_entity_poly.type
_entity_poly.pdbx_seq_one_letter_code
_entity_poly.pdbx_strand_id
1 'polypeptide(L)'
;MNAPKYYIAVFGDPKPPEKDAIESGVYHPDIKFAPFRNKPGDFLLLYCTGSYAEHAMRVPGIGVVLEATNSEIRYRYLPLSETASKNDLDDKLDPADKAKFLNIRFSSHWLFEISRQSFLNIVADRGVLWP
;
A
#
# COMPACT_ATOMS: atom_id res chain seq x y z
N MET A 1 15.29 18.26 6.65
CA MET A 1 14.21 17.56 5.96
C MET A 1 14.32 16.08 6.21
N ASN A 2 13.21 15.46 6.63
CA ASN A 2 13.21 14.03 6.88
C ASN A 2 13.05 13.28 5.55
N ALA A 3 13.77 12.16 5.44
CA ALA A 3 13.56 11.25 4.31
C ALA A 3 12.13 10.69 4.33
N PRO A 4 11.53 10.41 3.16
CA PRO A 4 10.22 9.79 3.12
C PRO A 4 10.23 8.41 3.74
N LYS A 5 9.10 8.01 4.29
CA LYS A 5 8.88 6.65 4.76
C LYS A 5 8.04 5.87 3.77
N TYR A 6 8.05 4.56 3.91
CA TYR A 6 7.43 3.63 2.97
C TYR A 6 6.53 2.69 3.73
N TYR A 7 5.34 2.43 3.21
CA TYR A 7 4.32 1.63 3.88
C TYR A 7 3.65 0.68 2.90
N ILE A 8 3.09 -0.40 3.43
CA ILE A 8 2.11 -1.19 2.70
C ILE A 8 0.74 -0.85 3.25
N ALA A 9 -0.19 -0.51 2.35
CA ALA A 9 -1.60 -0.29 2.66
C ALA A 9 -2.40 -1.42 2.03
N VAL A 10 -3.17 -2.14 2.84
CA VAL A 10 -3.88 -3.35 2.41
C VAL A 10 -5.35 -3.03 2.11
N PHE A 11 -5.77 -3.31 0.88
CA PHE A 11 -7.13 -3.08 0.40
C PHE A 11 -7.89 -4.38 0.28
N GLY A 12 -9.14 -4.38 0.74
CA GLY A 12 -10.07 -5.50 0.52
C GLY A 12 -11.07 -5.16 -0.56
N ASP A 13 -12.20 -5.89 -0.60
CA ASP A 13 -13.28 -5.69 -1.56
C ASP A 13 -13.78 -4.24 -1.54
N PRO A 14 -13.72 -3.51 -2.67
CA PRO A 14 -14.09 -2.09 -2.69
C PRO A 14 -15.60 -1.83 -2.84
N LYS A 15 -16.44 -2.68 -2.28
CA LYS A 15 -17.89 -2.50 -2.36
C LYS A 15 -18.38 -1.39 -1.42
N PRO A 16 -19.32 -0.53 -1.89
CA PRO A 16 -19.94 0.46 -1.02
C PRO A 16 -20.62 -0.16 0.19
N PRO A 17 -20.84 0.61 1.28
CA PRO A 17 -20.52 2.03 1.39
C PRO A 17 -19.11 2.33 1.95
N GLU A 18 -18.40 1.35 2.45
CA GLU A 18 -17.26 1.61 3.34
C GLU A 18 -15.90 1.14 2.83
N LYS A 19 -15.84 0.67 1.60
CA LYS A 19 -14.59 0.10 1.07
C LYS A 19 -13.90 1.06 0.12
N ASP A 20 -12.59 1.18 0.31
CA ASP A 20 -11.77 2.04 -0.51
C ASP A 20 -11.42 1.37 -1.82
N ALA A 21 -11.55 2.10 -2.92
CA ALA A 21 -11.00 1.70 -4.21
C ALA A 21 -9.61 2.33 -4.36
N ILE A 22 -8.68 1.58 -4.95
CA ILE A 22 -7.30 2.04 -5.14
C ILE A 22 -7.24 3.38 -5.86
N GLU A 23 -8.03 3.54 -6.90
CA GLU A 23 -8.02 4.73 -7.75
C GLU A 23 -8.67 5.94 -7.09
N SER A 24 -9.37 5.76 -5.98
CA SER A 24 -10.07 6.86 -5.31
C SER A 24 -9.13 7.89 -4.68
N GLY A 25 -7.89 7.47 -4.36
CA GLY A 25 -6.93 8.35 -3.71
C GLY A 25 -7.20 8.57 -2.22
N VAL A 26 -8.07 7.77 -1.63
CA VAL A 26 -8.41 7.84 -0.20
C VAL A 26 -8.35 6.44 0.39
N TYR A 27 -7.66 6.30 1.52
CA TYR A 27 -7.53 5.04 2.24
C TYR A 27 -7.89 5.25 3.70
N HIS A 28 -8.71 4.35 4.25
CA HIS A 28 -9.12 4.36 5.65
C HIS A 28 -8.45 3.20 6.40
N PRO A 29 -7.27 3.39 7.00
CA PRO A 29 -6.65 2.33 7.79
C PRO A 29 -7.52 1.96 8.98
N ASP A 30 -7.39 0.73 9.47
CA ASP A 30 -8.04 0.33 10.71
C ASP A 30 -7.63 1.29 11.83
N ILE A 31 -8.59 1.70 12.66
CA ILE A 31 -8.38 2.69 13.71
C ILE A 31 -7.30 2.27 14.72
N LYS A 32 -7.05 0.97 14.86
CA LYS A 32 -5.98 0.49 15.75
C LYS A 32 -4.58 0.99 15.35
N PHE A 33 -4.43 1.46 14.11
CA PHE A 33 -3.17 2.03 13.64
C PHE A 33 -3.07 3.54 13.86
N ALA A 34 -4.14 4.17 14.35
CA ALA A 34 -4.13 5.61 14.62
C ALA A 34 -3.27 5.94 15.85
N PRO A 35 -2.65 7.12 15.94
CA PRO A 35 -2.66 8.16 14.91
C PRO A 35 -1.79 7.78 13.72
N PHE A 36 -2.28 8.08 12.53
CA PHE A 36 -1.55 7.78 11.30
C PHE A 36 -0.38 8.75 11.16
N ARG A 37 0.83 8.21 11.13
CA ARG A 37 2.06 9.02 11.11
C ARG A 37 2.59 9.29 9.72
N ASN A 38 1.82 8.93 8.71
CA ASN A 38 2.15 9.21 7.32
C ASN A 38 2.21 10.72 7.09
N LYS A 39 3.20 11.15 6.33
CA LYS A 39 3.42 12.56 6.03
C LYS A 39 3.37 12.78 4.52
N PRO A 40 3.02 14.00 4.07
CA PRO A 40 3.10 14.30 2.64
C PRO A 40 4.46 13.92 2.08
N GLY A 41 4.45 13.22 0.93
CA GLY A 41 5.66 12.70 0.29
C GLY A 41 6.05 11.28 0.68
N ASP A 42 5.43 10.69 1.69
CA ASP A 42 5.62 9.28 2.00
C ASP A 42 4.98 8.41 0.92
N PHE A 43 5.42 7.16 0.82
CA PHE A 43 4.98 6.25 -0.24
C PHE A 43 4.18 5.07 0.32
N LEU A 44 3.20 4.63 -0.45
CA LEU A 44 2.38 3.47 -0.14
C LEU A 44 2.52 2.43 -1.26
N LEU A 45 2.81 1.17 -0.91
CA LEU A 45 2.53 0.05 -1.80
C LEU A 45 1.07 -0.33 -1.58
N LEU A 46 0.27 -0.29 -2.63
CA LEU A 46 -1.17 -0.54 -2.54
C LEU A 46 -1.43 -2.03 -2.82
N TYR A 47 -1.44 -2.84 -1.77
CA TYR A 47 -1.66 -4.28 -1.91
C TYR A 47 -3.15 -4.62 -1.80
N CYS A 48 -3.64 -5.40 -2.75
CA CYS A 48 -5.02 -5.87 -2.76
C CYS A 48 -5.09 -7.33 -2.33
N THR A 49 -5.98 -7.64 -1.39
CA THR A 49 -6.24 -9.02 -0.96
C THR A 49 -7.00 -9.78 -2.04
N GLY A 50 -7.19 -11.10 -1.83
CA GLY A 50 -7.96 -11.91 -2.76
C GLY A 50 -9.42 -11.47 -2.92
N SER A 51 -9.99 -10.74 -1.95
CA SER A 51 -11.35 -10.22 -2.03
C SER A 51 -11.49 -9.00 -2.95
N TYR A 52 -10.39 -8.37 -3.33
CA TYR A 52 -10.39 -7.29 -4.31
C TYR A 52 -10.27 -7.91 -5.71
N ALA A 53 -11.41 -8.34 -6.28
CA ALA A 53 -11.44 -9.20 -7.46
C ALA A 53 -10.63 -8.70 -8.66
N GLU A 54 -10.67 -7.39 -8.91
CA GLU A 54 -9.99 -6.78 -10.06
C GLU A 54 -8.46 -6.88 -9.97
N HIS A 55 -7.91 -6.86 -8.76
CA HIS A 55 -6.47 -6.87 -8.51
C HIS A 55 -6.08 -7.92 -7.45
N ALA A 56 -6.78 -9.04 -7.42
CA ALA A 56 -6.62 -10.04 -6.37
C ALA A 56 -5.16 -10.46 -6.16
N MET A 57 -4.68 -10.30 -4.92
CA MET A 57 -3.33 -10.68 -4.48
C MET A 57 -2.22 -9.98 -5.29
N ARG A 58 -2.44 -8.71 -5.64
CA ARG A 58 -1.50 -7.91 -6.44
C ARG A 58 -1.31 -6.51 -5.90
N VAL A 59 -0.20 -5.89 -6.30
CA VAL A 59 0.07 -4.46 -6.14
C VAL A 59 -0.05 -3.82 -7.52
N PRO A 60 -1.21 -3.21 -7.83
CA PRO A 60 -1.41 -2.58 -9.14
C PRO A 60 -0.73 -1.22 -9.25
N GLY A 61 -0.37 -0.60 -8.15
CA GLY A 61 0.24 0.72 -8.16
C GLY A 61 0.74 1.14 -6.80
N ILE A 62 1.21 2.37 -6.74
CA ILE A 62 1.68 3.00 -5.51
C ILE A 62 0.88 4.27 -5.24
N GLY A 63 0.95 4.74 -4.00
CA GLY A 63 0.40 6.03 -3.62
C GLY A 63 1.50 6.94 -3.10
N VAL A 64 1.42 8.22 -3.43
CA VAL A 64 2.24 9.25 -2.79
C VAL A 64 1.33 10.00 -1.84
N VAL A 65 1.65 9.97 -0.55
CA VAL A 65 0.81 10.58 0.47
C VAL A 65 0.73 12.10 0.26
N LEU A 66 -0.49 12.62 0.22
CA LEU A 66 -0.77 14.05 0.13
C LEU A 66 -1.10 14.61 1.51
N GLU A 67 -1.85 13.85 2.31
CA GLU A 67 -2.31 14.28 3.62
C GLU A 67 -2.75 13.06 4.44
N ALA A 68 -2.53 13.10 5.75
CA ALA A 68 -3.07 12.11 6.67
C ALA A 68 -3.77 12.81 7.82
N THR A 69 -5.01 12.38 8.10
CA THR A 69 -5.81 12.86 9.23
C THR A 69 -5.95 11.74 10.25
N ASN A 70 -6.79 11.92 11.28
CA ASN A 70 -7.05 10.88 12.27
C ASN A 70 -7.90 9.73 11.75
N SER A 71 -8.49 9.86 10.56
CA SER A 71 -9.42 8.87 10.00
C SER A 71 -9.05 8.37 8.62
N GLU A 72 -8.25 9.13 7.86
CA GLU A 72 -7.95 8.75 6.48
C GLU A 72 -6.58 9.21 6.03
N ILE A 73 -6.08 8.56 4.98
CA ILE A 73 -4.87 8.97 4.27
C ILE A 73 -5.28 9.28 2.84
N ARG A 74 -4.97 10.50 2.38
CA ARG A 74 -5.15 10.89 0.99
C ARG A 74 -3.85 10.74 0.26
N TYR A 75 -3.90 10.16 -0.93
CA TYR A 75 -2.72 9.89 -1.72
C TYR A 75 -2.99 10.11 -3.21
N ARG A 76 -1.93 10.34 -3.95
CA ARG A 76 -1.97 10.35 -5.41
C ARG A 76 -1.69 8.95 -5.90
N TYR A 77 -2.62 8.39 -6.66
CA TYR A 77 -2.45 7.04 -7.23
C TYR A 77 -1.56 7.07 -8.45
N LEU A 78 -0.53 6.23 -8.46
CA LEU A 78 0.38 6.05 -9.59
C LEU A 78 0.39 4.57 -9.95
N PRO A 79 -0.25 4.17 -11.06
CA PRO A 79 -0.26 2.77 -11.45
C PRO A 79 1.12 2.30 -11.87
N LEU A 80 1.38 1.01 -11.67
CA LEU A 80 2.57 0.36 -12.20
C LEU A 80 2.27 -0.15 -13.60
N SER A 81 3.22 -0.01 -14.53
CA SER A 81 3.05 -0.57 -15.88
C SER A 81 3.01 -2.09 -15.84
N GLU A 82 3.66 -2.69 -14.85
CA GLU A 82 3.61 -4.12 -14.57
C GLU A 82 3.30 -4.33 -13.09
N THR A 83 2.17 -5.00 -12.79
CA THR A 83 1.76 -5.21 -11.41
C THR A 83 2.65 -6.23 -10.71
N ALA A 84 2.83 -6.07 -9.39
CA ALA A 84 3.54 -7.05 -8.57
C ALA A 84 2.54 -8.05 -7.99
N SER A 85 2.92 -9.34 -7.98
CA SER A 85 2.11 -10.38 -7.35
C SER A 85 2.46 -10.56 -5.87
N LYS A 86 1.63 -11.32 -5.15
CA LYS A 86 1.97 -11.71 -3.78
C LYS A 86 3.30 -12.46 -3.72
N ASN A 87 3.60 -13.29 -4.71
CA ASN A 87 4.87 -14.00 -4.76
C ASN A 87 6.05 -13.05 -4.95
N ASP A 88 5.87 -11.99 -5.72
CA ASP A 88 6.91 -10.95 -5.85
C ASP A 88 7.18 -10.27 -4.50
N LEU A 89 6.13 -10.00 -3.71
CA LEU A 89 6.32 -9.44 -2.39
C LEU A 89 7.07 -10.40 -1.47
N ASP A 90 6.70 -11.68 -1.49
CA ASP A 90 7.38 -12.71 -0.70
C ASP A 90 8.87 -12.79 -1.04
N ASP A 91 9.24 -12.60 -2.30
CA ASP A 91 10.62 -12.65 -2.77
C ASP A 91 11.40 -11.35 -2.52
N LYS A 92 10.73 -10.21 -2.59
CA LYS A 92 11.39 -8.90 -2.63
C LYS A 92 11.40 -8.14 -1.30
N LEU A 93 10.47 -8.45 -0.40
CA LEU A 93 10.47 -7.84 0.93
C LEU A 93 11.67 -8.37 1.73
N ASP A 94 12.29 -7.50 2.53
CA ASP A 94 13.31 -7.98 3.45
C ASP A 94 12.69 -8.87 4.53
N PRO A 95 13.49 -9.66 5.28
CA PRO A 95 12.92 -10.62 6.24
C PRO A 95 12.00 -10.01 7.29
N ALA A 96 12.31 -8.82 7.80
CA ALA A 96 11.49 -8.15 8.81
C ALA A 96 10.14 -7.71 8.22
N ASP A 97 10.16 -7.11 7.02
CA ASP A 97 8.96 -6.66 6.34
C ASP A 97 8.10 -7.85 5.88
N LYS A 98 8.74 -8.91 5.43
CA LYS A 98 8.05 -10.15 5.06
C LYS A 98 7.30 -10.73 6.24
N ALA A 99 7.88 -10.73 7.43
CA ALA A 99 7.23 -11.21 8.64
C ALA A 99 5.97 -10.39 8.95
N LYS A 100 6.03 -9.07 8.81
CA LYS A 100 4.86 -8.20 8.98
C LYS A 100 3.78 -8.52 7.95
N PHE A 101 4.16 -8.69 6.69
CA PHE A 101 3.23 -9.00 5.61
C PHE A 101 2.52 -10.33 5.83
N LEU A 102 3.25 -11.35 6.27
CA LEU A 102 2.66 -12.66 6.55
C LEU A 102 1.67 -12.64 7.71
N ASN A 103 1.77 -11.66 8.61
CA ASN A 103 0.88 -11.54 9.76
C ASN A 103 -0.45 -10.86 9.46
N ILE A 104 -0.64 -10.28 8.29
CA ILE A 104 -1.89 -9.59 7.95
C ILE A 104 -3.08 -10.55 7.80
N ARG A 105 -2.83 -11.83 7.55
CA ARG A 105 -3.86 -12.90 7.48
C ARG A 105 -5.05 -12.53 6.60
N PHE A 106 -4.77 -11.90 5.45
CA PHE A 106 -5.80 -11.47 4.49
C PHE A 106 -6.75 -10.40 5.01
N SER A 107 -6.38 -9.72 6.10
CA SER A 107 -7.18 -8.60 6.63
C SER A 107 -6.95 -7.35 5.80
N SER A 108 -8.07 -6.70 5.40
CA SER A 108 -8.01 -5.40 4.74
C SER A 108 -7.76 -4.28 5.76
N HIS A 109 -7.43 -3.08 5.27
CA HIS A 109 -7.21 -1.89 6.08
C HIS A 109 -5.99 -1.94 7.01
N TRP A 110 -5.10 -2.91 6.83
CA TRP A 110 -3.83 -2.94 7.52
C TRP A 110 -2.88 -1.92 6.89
N LEU A 111 -2.13 -1.24 7.77
CA LEU A 111 -1.12 -0.27 7.38
C LEU A 111 0.15 -0.54 8.20
N PHE A 112 1.28 -0.76 7.54
CA PHE A 112 2.53 -0.97 8.26
C PHE A 112 3.71 -0.44 7.47
N GLU A 113 4.73 0.01 8.21
CA GLU A 113 5.94 0.55 7.61
C GLU A 113 6.84 -0.56 7.09
N ILE A 114 7.47 -0.32 5.94
CA ILE A 114 8.48 -1.19 5.35
C ILE A 114 9.76 -0.38 5.10
N SER A 115 10.85 -1.08 4.80
CA SER A 115 12.09 -0.41 4.48
C SER A 115 12.06 0.20 3.07
N ARG A 116 12.88 1.22 2.87
CA ARG A 116 13.09 1.80 1.55
C ARG A 116 13.55 0.75 0.56
N GLN A 117 14.45 -0.15 0.99
CA GLN A 117 14.98 -1.19 0.11
C GLN A 117 13.91 -2.17 -0.35
N SER A 118 13.02 -2.60 0.56
CA SER A 118 11.87 -3.44 0.19
C SER A 118 11.01 -2.77 -0.86
N PHE A 119 10.68 -1.50 -0.64
CA PHE A 119 9.87 -0.73 -1.59
C PHE A 119 10.54 -0.68 -2.96
N LEU A 120 11.82 -0.30 -3.01
CA LEU A 120 12.56 -0.19 -4.27
C LEU A 120 12.70 -1.54 -4.98
N ASN A 121 12.93 -2.61 -4.23
CA ASN A 121 13.02 -3.95 -4.81
C ASN A 121 11.74 -4.36 -5.54
N ILE A 122 10.59 -3.91 -5.03
CA ILE A 122 9.30 -4.25 -5.64
C ILE A 122 9.01 -3.38 -6.86
N VAL A 123 9.30 -2.07 -6.80
CA VAL A 123 8.89 -1.14 -7.86
C VAL A 123 9.93 -0.90 -8.94
N ALA A 124 11.20 -1.21 -8.70
CA ALA A 124 12.32 -0.81 -9.56
C ALA A 124 12.18 -1.21 -11.03
N ASP A 125 11.68 -2.42 -11.31
CA ASP A 125 11.59 -2.96 -12.66
C ASP A 125 10.18 -2.92 -13.23
N ARG A 126 9.26 -2.19 -12.60
CA ARG A 126 7.84 -2.26 -12.96
C ARG A 126 7.28 -1.02 -13.62
N GLY A 127 8.07 0.03 -13.69
CA GLY A 127 7.68 1.25 -14.39
C GLY A 127 6.47 1.95 -13.77
N VAL A 128 6.73 2.87 -12.86
CA VAL A 128 5.68 3.74 -12.32
C VAL A 128 5.22 4.70 -13.41
N LEU A 129 3.91 4.77 -13.62
CA LEU A 129 3.32 5.66 -14.64
C LEU A 129 3.10 7.04 -14.04
N TRP A 130 4.09 7.90 -14.15
CA TRP A 130 3.98 9.29 -13.72
C TRP A 130 3.13 10.07 -14.72
N PRO A 131 2.15 10.87 -14.23
CA PRO A 131 1.34 11.69 -15.12
C PRO A 131 2.10 12.84 -15.74
#